data_9cb6ed315db91ccb43143beb6ea8bf96
#
_entry.id   9cb6ed315db91ccb43143beb6ea8bf96
#
_cell.length_a   1.000
_cell.length_b   1.000
_cell.length_c   1.000
_cell.angle_alpha   90.00
_cell.angle_beta   90.00
_cell.angle_gamma   90.00
#
_symmetry.space_group_name_H-M   'P 1'
#
loop_
_entity.id
_entity.type
_entity.pdbx_description
1 polymer ?
#
loop_
_entity_poly.entity_id
_entity_poly.type
_entity_poly.pdbx_seq_one_letter_code
_entity_poly.pdbx_strand_id
1 'polypeptide(L)' 'MSYFQATVEILDMNEKGKQSKNRELYLVDAVSVTDAEVKVTKMFEDEGSQVDFQVKSVRETKILQVIE' A
#
# COMPACT_ATOMS: atom_id res chain seq x y z
N MET A 1 -7.18 17.50 -5.51
CA MET A 1 -6.51 16.20 -5.35
C MET A 1 -6.63 15.74 -3.93
N SER A 2 -6.96 14.47 -3.75
CA SER A 2 -7.13 13.90 -2.42
C SER A 2 -6.03 12.90 -2.14
N TYR A 3 -5.66 12.80 -0.87
CA TYR A 3 -4.73 11.78 -0.45
C TYR A 3 -5.49 10.63 0.19
N PHE A 4 -5.08 9.42 -0.15
CA PHE A 4 -5.67 8.21 0.37
C PHE A 4 -4.62 7.44 1.16
N GLN A 5 -5.04 6.89 2.29
CA GLN A 5 -4.18 6.02 3.08
C GLN A 5 -4.48 4.58 2.70
N ALA A 6 -3.47 3.90 2.18
CA ALA A 6 -3.56 2.50 1.82
C ALA A 6 -2.80 1.66 2.84
N THR A 7 -3.47 0.65 3.38
CA THR A 7 -2.85 -0.33 4.26
C THR A 7 -2.56 -1.58 3.45
N VAL A 8 -1.30 -1.93 3.34
CA VAL A 8 -0.86 -3.09 2.56
C VAL A 8 -0.25 -4.10 3.50
N GLU A 9 -0.70 -5.34 3.41
CA GLU A 9 -0.11 -6.45 4.15
C GLU A 9 0.82 -7.21 3.22
N ILE A 10 2.06 -7.34 3.63
CA ILE A 10 3.08 -8.03 2.86
C ILE A 10 3.39 -9.35 3.55
N LEU A 11 3.27 -10.43 2.77
CA LEU A 11 3.57 -11.77 3.24
C LEU A 11 4.98 -12.14 2.77
N ASP A 12 5.84 -12.40 3.72
CA ASP A 12 7.21 -12.77 3.44
C ASP A 12 7.51 -14.12 4.07
N MET A 13 8.21 -14.99 3.33
CA MET A 13 8.68 -16.26 3.86
C MET A 13 10.16 -16.15 4.15
N ASN A 14 10.54 -16.36 5.41
CA ASN A 14 11.94 -16.37 5.78
C ASN A 14 12.59 -17.72 5.39
N GLU A 15 13.91 -17.80 5.58
CA GLU A 15 14.68 -19.00 5.23
C GLU A 15 14.26 -20.24 5.99
N LYS A 16 13.57 -20.09 7.11
CA LYS A 16 13.09 -21.20 7.91
C LYS A 16 11.68 -21.66 7.55
N GLY A 17 11.12 -21.09 6.47
CA GLY A 17 9.79 -21.42 6.03
C GLY A 17 8.67 -20.82 6.85
N LYS A 18 8.96 -19.91 7.75
CA LYS A 18 7.95 -19.21 8.52
C LYS A 18 7.46 -17.99 7.77
N GLN A 19 6.15 -17.86 7.66
CA GLN A 19 5.55 -16.66 7.08
C GLN A 19 5.56 -15.54 8.11
N SER A 20 6.06 -14.38 7.71
CA SER A 20 5.88 -13.16 8.48
C SER A 20 4.97 -12.21 7.73
N LYS A 21 4.12 -11.53 8.50
CA LYS A 21 3.18 -10.55 7.98
C LYS A 21 3.61 -9.19 8.45
N ASN A 22 3.86 -8.31 7.49
CA ASN A 22 4.18 -6.92 7.77
C ASN A 22 3.12 -6.03 7.17
N ARG A 23 2.68 -5.04 7.94
CA ARG A 23 1.74 -4.04 7.44
C ARG A 23 2.47 -2.74 7.23
N GLU A 24 2.26 -2.15 6.07
CA GLU A 24 2.82 -0.86 5.73
C GLU A 24 1.71 0.09 5.33
N LEU A 25 1.87 1.34 5.69
CA LEU A 25 0.93 2.39 5.36
C LEU A 25 1.54 3.29 4.29
N TYR A 26 0.77 3.53 3.24
CA TYR A 26 1.20 4.37 2.14
C TYR A 26 0.22 5.52 1.96
N LEU A 27 0.74 6.67 1.62
CA LEU A 27 -0.07 7.82 1.27
C LEU A 27 -0.05 7.97 -0.24
N VAL A 28 -1.23 7.95 -0.84
CA VAL A 28 -1.38 7.92 -2.29
C VAL A 28 -2.19 9.12 -2.73
N ASP A 29 -1.67 9.88 -3.69
CA ASP A 29 -2.40 10.94 -4.36
C ASP A 29 -3.27 10.32 -5.44
N ALA A 30 -4.58 10.45 -5.31
CA ALA A 30 -5.51 9.80 -6.20
C ALA A 30 -6.84 10.57 -6.26
N VAL A 31 -7.64 10.26 -7.26
CA VAL A 31 -8.95 10.90 -7.45
C VAL A 31 -10.09 10.11 -6.82
N SER A 32 -9.84 8.85 -6.48
CA SER A 32 -10.84 7.98 -5.86
C SER A 32 -10.15 6.81 -5.15
N VAL A 33 -10.92 6.09 -4.34
CA VAL A 33 -10.44 4.88 -3.67
C VAL A 33 -9.95 3.85 -4.69
N THR A 34 -10.71 3.65 -5.75
CA THR A 34 -10.34 2.70 -6.81
C THR A 34 -9.03 3.10 -7.48
N ASP A 35 -8.86 4.38 -7.77
CA ASP A 35 -7.63 4.89 -8.37
C ASP A 35 -6.43 4.69 -7.43
N ALA A 36 -6.61 4.95 -6.15
CA ALA A 36 -5.56 4.74 -5.15
C ALA A 36 -5.14 3.27 -5.09
N GLU A 37 -6.11 2.37 -5.09
CA GLU A 37 -5.85 0.93 -5.07
C GLU A 37 -5.06 0.48 -6.29
N VAL A 38 -5.44 0.95 -7.47
CA VAL A 38 -4.74 0.64 -8.71
C VAL A 38 -3.30 1.14 -8.67
N LYS A 39 -3.09 2.36 -8.20
CA LYS A 39 -1.75 2.95 -8.11
C LYS A 39 -0.84 2.16 -7.17
N VAL A 40 -1.36 1.76 -6.01
CA VAL A 40 -0.59 0.98 -5.04
C VAL A 40 -0.25 -0.39 -5.61
N THR A 41 -1.23 -1.07 -6.21
CA THR A 41 -1.01 -2.38 -6.82
C THR A 41 0.04 -2.32 -7.91
N LYS A 42 -0.05 -1.30 -8.76
CA LYS A 42 0.91 -1.12 -9.85
C LYS A 42 2.32 -0.85 -9.33
N MET A 43 2.44 -0.07 -8.28
CA MET A 43 3.74 0.20 -7.67
C MET A 43 4.44 -1.09 -7.23
N PHE A 44 3.71 -1.98 -6.56
CA PHE A 44 4.26 -3.26 -6.12
C PHE A 44 4.60 -4.18 -7.28
N GLU A 45 3.77 -4.19 -8.32
CA GLU A 45 4.03 -4.99 -9.51
C GLU A 45 5.26 -4.49 -10.28
N ASP A 46 5.41 -3.19 -10.41
CA ASP A 46 6.52 -2.57 -11.14
C ASP A 46 7.86 -2.77 -10.46
N GLU A 47 7.88 -2.93 -9.14
CA GLU A 47 9.11 -3.20 -8.42
C GLU A 47 9.62 -4.62 -8.63
N GLY A 48 8.86 -5.45 -9.32
CA GLY A 48 9.26 -6.84 -9.57
C GLY A 48 9.37 -7.67 -8.31
N SER A 49 8.69 -7.27 -7.28
CA SER A 49 8.72 -7.97 -6.00
C SER A 49 8.12 -9.36 -6.14
N GLN A 50 8.84 -10.37 -5.66
CA GLN A 50 8.33 -11.73 -5.58
C GLN A 50 7.54 -11.97 -4.30
N VAL A 51 7.29 -10.93 -3.56
CA VAL A 51 6.60 -11.00 -2.28
C VAL A 51 5.11 -10.90 -2.53
N ASP A 52 4.34 -11.76 -1.88
CA ASP A 52 2.90 -11.67 -1.91
C ASP A 52 2.45 -10.46 -1.11
N PHE A 53 1.54 -9.71 -1.66
CA PHE A 53 0.97 -8.56 -0.98
C PHE A 53 -0.54 -8.52 -1.13
N GLN A 54 -1.18 -7.83 -0.20
CA GLN A 54 -2.62 -7.64 -0.26
C GLN A 54 -2.97 -6.25 0.24
N VAL A 55 -3.74 -5.53 -0.54
CA VAL A 55 -4.27 -4.23 -0.12
C VAL A 55 -5.45 -4.49 0.82
N LYS A 56 -5.27 -4.19 2.10
CA LYS A 56 -6.28 -4.47 3.13
C LYS A 56 -7.34 -3.39 3.22
N SER A 57 -6.93 -2.14 3.11
CA SER A 57 -7.88 -1.04 3.15
C SER A 57 -7.31 0.17 2.43
N VAL A 58 -8.22 0.96 1.88
CA VAL A 58 -7.89 2.26 1.28
C VAL A 58 -8.97 3.21 1.72
N ARG A 59 -8.57 4.34 2.29
CA ARG A 59 -9.54 5.36 2.72
C ARG A 59 -8.98 6.75 2.47
N GLU A 60 -9.90 7.67 2.21
CA GLU A 60 -9.53 9.06 2.03
C GLU A 60 -9.10 9.68 3.36
N THR A 61 -8.01 10.42 3.31
CA THR A 61 -7.54 11.18 4.47
C THR A 61 -7.70 12.67 4.19
N LYS A 62 -8.03 13.42 5.24
CA LYS A 62 -8.08 14.88 5.15
C LYS A 62 -6.75 15.42 5.61
N ILE A 63 -5.88 15.71 4.66
CA ILE A 63 -4.60 16.32 4.95
C ILE A 63 -4.69 17.79 4.59
N LEU A 64 -4.60 18.65 5.60
CA LEU A 64 -4.69 20.08 5.41
C LEU A 64 -3.36 20.66 4.94
N GLN A 65 -2.26 20.08 5.42
CA GLN A 65 -0.93 20.58 5.09
C GLN A 65 0.10 19.52 5.39
N VAL A 66 1.06 19.39 4.48
CA VAL A 66 2.25 18.55 4.73
C VAL A 66 3.35 19.47 5.23
N ILE A 67 3.86 19.16 6.41
CA ILE A 67 4.95 19.92 7.03
C ILE A 67 6.21 19.06 6.92
N GLU A 68 7.17 19.60 6.23
CA GLU A 68 8.46 18.93 6.05
C GLU A 68 9.51 19.43 7.04
#